data_dd21c442a1d4a3fc2309ae2b1cbe7fdd
#
_entry.id   dd21c442a1d4a3fc2309ae2b1cbe7fdd
#
_cell.length_a   1.000
_cell.length_b   1.000
_cell.length_c   1.000
_cell.angle_alpha   90.00
_cell.angle_beta   90.00
_cell.angle_gamma   90.00
#
_symmetry.space_group_name_H-M   'P 1'
#
loop_
_entity.id
_entity.type
_entity.pdbx_description
1 polymer ?
#
loop_
_entity_poly.entity_id
_entity_poly.type
_entity_poly.pdbx_seq_one_letter_code
_entity_poly.pdbx_strand_id
1 'polypeptide(L)'
;MSQQRDYKNSFESRQRAALSALVLLVALVLSCLGAAVAVSKALKGTEMNLAQAQIGSMIYVAAAYILFAVYMAVYQRDTFDGAKLMTMVCIQLALMPWMQVLGNMLEPHVTPMVMAALLIAELVNHKTALAAGVLLGLESAVLAGGTEGILTTTATVMMAANIASCAASVFALKRINTRGGMIAASGIGGAAGAAVTAAIYIALGATVREILTYAGCVLFSALFSGLFVTGSLTIWEELFDIATPARLNELLNTGNPLLKQLMYDAPGT
;
A
#
# COMPACT_ATOMS: atom_id res chain seq x y z
N MET A 1 -11.63 -23.17 37.12
CA MET A 1 -12.14 -22.01 36.33
C MET A 1 -11.07 -21.30 35.51
N SER A 2 -9.82 -21.16 35.97
CA SER A 2 -8.72 -20.53 35.20
C SER A 2 -8.35 -21.31 33.93
N GLN A 3 -8.13 -22.63 34.03
CA GLN A 3 -7.75 -23.47 32.88
C GLN A 3 -8.77 -23.48 31.73
N GLN A 4 -10.07 -23.43 32.03
CA GLN A 4 -11.10 -23.33 30.97
C GLN A 4 -11.10 -21.95 30.26
N ARG A 5 -10.75 -20.89 30.98
CA ARG A 5 -10.61 -19.54 30.41
C ARG A 5 -9.39 -19.46 29.49
N ASP A 6 -8.27 -20.05 29.93
CA ASP A 6 -7.04 -20.07 29.15
C ASP A 6 -7.19 -20.90 27.87
N TYR A 7 -7.90 -22.04 27.94
CA TYR A 7 -8.20 -22.88 26.78
C TYR A 7 -9.11 -22.16 25.78
N LYS A 8 -10.17 -21.48 26.25
CA LYS A 8 -11.07 -20.71 25.40
C LYS A 8 -10.35 -19.55 24.71
N ASN A 9 -9.52 -18.81 25.44
CA ASN A 9 -8.73 -17.71 24.87
C ASN A 9 -7.72 -18.20 23.83
N SER A 10 -7.07 -19.34 24.06
CA SER A 10 -6.13 -19.93 23.08
C SER A 10 -6.85 -20.46 21.84
N PHE A 11 -8.06 -20.96 21.96
CA PHE A 11 -8.87 -21.42 20.82
C PHE A 11 -9.35 -20.25 19.98
N GLU A 12 -9.85 -19.19 20.61
CA GLU A 12 -10.29 -17.96 19.89
C GLU A 12 -9.12 -17.26 19.18
N SER A 13 -7.92 -17.22 19.79
CA SER A 13 -6.74 -16.64 19.14
C SER A 13 -6.31 -17.45 17.92
N ARG A 14 -6.35 -18.78 17.99
CA ARG A 14 -6.06 -19.66 16.84
C ARG A 14 -7.06 -19.49 15.71
N GLN A 15 -8.35 -19.34 16.01
CA GLN A 15 -9.38 -19.09 14.99
C GLN A 15 -9.16 -17.73 14.28
N ARG A 16 -8.83 -16.69 15.02
CA ARG A 16 -8.53 -15.37 14.47
C ARG A 16 -7.29 -15.40 13.57
N ALA A 17 -6.22 -16.04 14.03
CA ALA A 17 -5.01 -16.20 13.22
C ALA A 17 -5.27 -17.02 11.94
N ALA A 18 -6.08 -18.08 12.02
CA ALA A 18 -6.48 -18.87 10.85
C ALA A 18 -7.31 -18.03 9.85
N LEU A 19 -8.22 -17.19 10.34
CA LEU A 19 -9.00 -16.28 9.50
C LEU A 19 -8.09 -15.25 8.81
N SER A 20 -7.16 -14.66 9.53
CA SER A 20 -6.18 -13.71 8.98
C SER A 20 -5.29 -14.36 7.91
N ALA A 21 -4.85 -15.60 8.14
CA ALA A 21 -4.09 -16.36 7.16
C ALA A 21 -4.92 -16.66 5.89
N LEU A 22 -6.20 -16.99 6.06
CA LEU A 22 -7.11 -17.23 4.93
C LEU A 22 -7.29 -15.96 4.09
N VAL A 23 -7.52 -14.82 4.73
CA VAL A 23 -7.70 -13.53 4.04
C VAL A 23 -6.42 -13.13 3.30
N LEU A 24 -5.25 -13.37 3.90
CA LEU A 24 -3.96 -13.14 3.26
C LEU A 24 -3.75 -14.06 2.04
N LEU A 25 -4.18 -15.32 2.14
CA LEU A 25 -4.14 -16.25 1.02
C LEU A 25 -5.04 -15.79 -0.13
N VAL A 26 -6.22 -15.27 0.15
CA VAL A 26 -7.10 -14.68 -0.86
C VAL A 26 -6.43 -13.47 -1.53
N ALA A 27 -5.81 -12.59 -0.75
CA ALA A 27 -5.08 -11.44 -1.30
C ALA A 27 -3.92 -11.90 -2.21
N LEU A 28 -3.15 -12.90 -1.78
CA LEU A 28 -2.09 -13.53 -2.58
C LEU A 28 -2.62 -14.05 -3.92
N VAL A 29 -3.73 -14.79 -3.91
CA VAL A 29 -4.31 -15.34 -5.14
C VAL A 29 -4.73 -14.20 -6.09
N LEU A 30 -5.37 -13.16 -5.58
CA LEU A 30 -5.78 -12.00 -6.38
C LEU A 30 -4.57 -11.24 -6.95
N SER A 31 -3.49 -11.09 -6.19
CA SER A 31 -2.24 -10.49 -6.66
C SER A 31 -1.54 -11.36 -7.70
N CYS A 32 -1.50 -12.67 -7.52
CA CYS A 32 -0.96 -13.59 -8.53
C CYS A 32 -1.76 -13.53 -9.85
N LEU A 33 -3.08 -13.42 -9.77
CA LEU A 33 -3.92 -13.23 -10.96
C LEU A 33 -3.62 -11.88 -11.64
N GLY A 34 -3.47 -10.81 -10.88
CA GLY A 34 -3.06 -9.50 -11.40
C GLY A 34 -1.71 -9.55 -12.12
N ALA A 35 -0.71 -10.20 -11.52
CA ALA A 35 0.59 -10.42 -12.11
C ALA A 35 0.52 -11.24 -13.41
N ALA A 36 -0.25 -12.33 -13.43
CA ALA A 36 -0.46 -13.13 -14.62
C ALA A 36 -1.11 -12.35 -15.77
N VAL A 37 -2.09 -11.49 -15.45
CA VAL A 37 -2.72 -10.60 -16.44
C VAL A 37 -1.75 -9.55 -16.96
N ALA A 38 -0.94 -8.94 -16.09
CA ALA A 38 0.09 -7.98 -16.49
C ALA A 38 1.09 -8.61 -17.45
N VAL A 39 1.65 -9.76 -17.08
CA VAL A 39 2.62 -10.52 -17.89
C VAL A 39 2.00 -10.95 -19.24
N SER A 40 0.74 -11.40 -19.24
CA SER A 40 0.07 -11.80 -20.48
C SER A 40 -0.20 -10.64 -21.44
N LYS A 41 -0.44 -9.44 -20.91
CA LYS A 41 -0.57 -8.23 -21.74
C LYS A 41 0.79 -7.76 -22.29
N ALA A 42 1.81 -7.84 -21.46
CA ALA A 42 3.16 -7.41 -21.80
C ALA A 42 3.81 -8.30 -22.87
N LEU A 43 3.60 -9.62 -22.82
CA LEU A 43 4.20 -10.59 -23.72
C LEU A 43 3.41 -10.83 -25.03
N LYS A 44 2.33 -10.09 -25.27
CA LYS A 44 1.61 -10.19 -26.55
C LYS A 44 2.52 -9.82 -27.73
N GLY A 45 2.83 -10.81 -28.57
CA GLY A 45 3.65 -10.60 -29.78
C GLY A 45 5.14 -10.93 -29.60
N THR A 46 5.56 -11.47 -28.45
CA THR A 46 6.93 -11.95 -28.22
C THR A 46 7.01 -13.48 -28.34
N GLU A 47 8.19 -13.99 -28.74
CA GLU A 47 8.46 -15.45 -28.82
C GLU A 47 8.73 -16.11 -27.45
N MET A 48 8.66 -15.34 -26.35
CA MET A 48 8.90 -15.87 -25.00
C MET A 48 7.79 -16.83 -24.57
N ASN A 49 8.18 -17.87 -23.84
CA ASN A 49 7.22 -18.84 -23.30
C ASN A 49 6.35 -18.20 -22.22
N LEU A 50 5.13 -17.82 -22.58
CA LEU A 50 4.16 -17.16 -21.72
C LEU A 50 3.92 -17.91 -20.40
N ALA A 51 3.84 -19.26 -20.46
CA ALA A 51 3.61 -20.07 -19.27
C ALA A 51 4.78 -19.98 -18.27
N GLN A 52 6.01 -19.98 -18.74
CA GLN A 52 7.19 -19.84 -17.86
C GLN A 52 7.25 -18.46 -17.22
N ALA A 53 6.97 -17.41 -17.97
CA ALA A 53 6.94 -16.04 -17.45
C ALA A 53 5.84 -15.84 -16.40
N GLN A 54 4.65 -16.38 -16.63
CA GLN A 54 3.54 -16.34 -15.67
C GLN A 54 3.88 -17.13 -14.40
N ILE A 55 4.40 -18.35 -14.51
CA ILE A 55 4.80 -19.15 -13.35
C ILE A 55 5.89 -18.44 -12.56
N GLY A 56 6.90 -17.90 -13.23
CA GLY A 56 7.97 -17.14 -12.58
C GLY A 56 7.46 -15.93 -11.80
N SER A 57 6.55 -15.15 -12.40
CA SER A 57 5.92 -13.99 -11.75
C SER A 57 5.07 -14.38 -10.53
N MET A 58 4.31 -15.47 -10.62
CA MET A 58 3.52 -15.98 -9.51
C MET A 58 4.39 -16.46 -8.34
N ILE A 59 5.49 -17.18 -8.63
CA ILE A 59 6.44 -17.61 -7.61
C ILE A 59 7.08 -16.41 -6.92
N TYR A 60 7.45 -15.38 -7.68
CA TYR A 60 8.04 -14.16 -7.12
C TYR A 60 7.05 -13.43 -6.18
N VAL A 61 5.81 -13.21 -6.62
CA VAL A 61 4.76 -12.61 -5.80
C VAL A 61 4.49 -13.46 -4.55
N ALA A 62 4.40 -14.78 -4.70
CA ALA A 62 4.18 -15.68 -3.57
C ALA A 62 5.31 -15.59 -2.53
N ALA A 63 6.57 -15.54 -2.98
CA ALA A 63 7.71 -15.36 -2.09
C ALA A 63 7.65 -14.03 -1.32
N ALA A 64 7.28 -12.93 -1.99
CA ALA A 64 7.12 -11.63 -1.35
C ALA A 64 5.99 -11.64 -0.29
N TYR A 65 4.85 -12.30 -0.58
CA TYR A 65 3.76 -12.47 0.39
C TYR A 65 4.14 -13.35 1.57
N ILE A 66 4.93 -14.40 1.36
CA ILE A 66 5.44 -15.25 2.46
C ILE A 66 6.33 -14.41 3.38
N LEU A 67 7.24 -13.60 2.84
CA LEU A 67 8.07 -12.70 3.65
C LEU A 67 7.21 -11.70 4.44
N PHE A 68 6.20 -11.13 3.82
CA PHE A 68 5.25 -10.24 4.49
C PHE A 68 4.48 -10.95 5.60
N ALA A 69 3.97 -12.17 5.33
CA ALA A 69 3.27 -12.99 6.32
C ALA A 69 4.15 -13.30 7.54
N VAL A 70 5.41 -13.69 7.30
CA VAL A 70 6.38 -13.94 8.37
C VAL A 70 6.63 -12.67 9.19
N TYR A 71 6.83 -11.53 8.52
CA TYR A 71 6.99 -10.25 9.21
C TYR A 71 5.79 -9.92 10.10
N MET A 72 4.57 -10.07 9.56
CA MET A 72 3.34 -9.80 10.30
C MET A 72 3.18 -10.73 11.52
N ALA A 73 3.43 -12.02 11.34
CA ALA A 73 3.33 -13.02 12.41
C ALA A 73 4.35 -12.82 13.52
N VAL A 74 5.56 -12.34 13.20
CA VAL A 74 6.65 -12.16 14.17
C VAL A 74 6.62 -10.78 14.82
N TYR A 75 6.47 -9.70 14.03
CA TYR A 75 6.66 -8.33 14.51
C TYR A 75 5.37 -7.54 14.70
N GLN A 76 4.26 -7.94 14.06
CA GLN A 76 2.97 -7.24 14.09
C GLN A 76 1.83 -8.19 14.48
N ARG A 77 2.07 -9.00 15.53
CA ARG A 77 1.16 -10.04 15.97
C ARG A 77 -0.22 -9.51 16.32
N ASP A 78 -0.29 -8.35 16.95
CA ASP A 78 -1.57 -7.70 17.31
C ASP A 78 -2.43 -7.40 16.08
N THR A 79 -1.79 -6.96 14.98
CA THR A 79 -2.46 -6.73 13.70
C THR A 79 -2.82 -8.04 13.02
N PHE A 80 -1.92 -9.02 13.07
CA PHE A 80 -2.13 -10.34 12.44
C PHE A 80 -3.26 -11.12 13.12
N ASP A 81 -3.33 -11.11 14.46
CA ASP A 81 -4.39 -11.74 15.24
C ASP A 81 -5.71 -10.93 15.20
N GLY A 82 -5.66 -9.68 14.78
CA GLY A 82 -6.81 -8.80 14.57
C GLY A 82 -7.46 -9.01 13.19
N ALA A 83 -8.38 -9.97 13.06
CA ALA A 83 -9.01 -10.30 11.77
C ALA A 83 -9.53 -9.08 10.99
N LYS A 84 -10.12 -8.09 11.69
CA LYS A 84 -10.63 -6.84 11.10
C LYS A 84 -9.50 -6.01 10.47
N LEU A 85 -8.39 -5.80 11.23
CA LEU A 85 -7.23 -5.03 10.77
C LEU A 85 -6.52 -5.73 9.61
N MET A 86 -6.36 -7.05 9.72
CA MET A 86 -5.74 -7.85 8.66
C MET A 86 -6.57 -7.84 7.38
N THR A 87 -7.91 -7.88 7.48
CA THR A 87 -8.80 -7.78 6.33
C THR A 87 -8.62 -6.45 5.61
N MET A 88 -8.49 -5.33 6.33
CA MET A 88 -8.22 -4.02 5.73
C MET A 88 -6.90 -4.00 4.94
N VAL A 89 -5.83 -4.53 5.54
CA VAL A 89 -4.53 -4.63 4.87
C VAL A 89 -4.64 -5.48 3.60
N CYS A 90 -5.29 -6.65 3.69
CA CYS A 90 -5.42 -7.57 2.56
C CYS A 90 -6.26 -7.02 1.41
N ILE A 91 -7.31 -6.25 1.70
CA ILE A 91 -8.11 -5.57 0.65
C ILE A 91 -7.23 -4.58 -0.12
N GLN A 92 -6.42 -3.78 0.59
CA GLN A 92 -5.52 -2.83 -0.05
C GLN A 92 -4.46 -3.55 -0.90
N LEU A 93 -3.83 -4.60 -0.37
CA LEU A 93 -2.85 -5.39 -1.09
C LEU A 93 -3.44 -6.06 -2.34
N ALA A 94 -4.66 -6.59 -2.25
CA ALA A 94 -5.33 -7.23 -3.38
C ALA A 94 -5.77 -6.23 -4.47
N LEU A 95 -6.11 -4.99 -4.09
CA LEU A 95 -6.60 -3.97 -5.02
C LEU A 95 -5.45 -3.35 -5.84
N MET A 96 -4.28 -3.15 -5.24
CA MET A 96 -3.18 -2.41 -5.86
C MET A 96 -2.64 -3.03 -7.15
N PRO A 97 -2.42 -4.34 -7.29
CA PRO A 97 -1.99 -4.95 -8.54
C PRO A 97 -2.95 -4.63 -9.71
N TRP A 98 -4.25 -4.63 -9.46
CA TRP A 98 -5.25 -4.31 -10.48
C TRP A 98 -5.24 -2.83 -10.85
N MET A 99 -5.07 -1.94 -9.89
CA MET A 99 -4.88 -0.52 -10.14
C MET A 99 -3.60 -0.24 -10.94
N GLN A 100 -2.53 -0.99 -10.67
CA GLN A 100 -1.29 -0.93 -11.45
C GLN A 100 -1.51 -1.39 -12.90
N VAL A 101 -2.23 -2.52 -13.11
CA VAL A 101 -2.55 -3.02 -14.46
C VAL A 101 -3.36 -1.99 -15.26
N LEU A 102 -4.23 -1.22 -14.59
CA LEU A 102 -4.94 -0.10 -15.20
C LEU A 102 -4.01 1.09 -15.48
N GLY A 103 -3.13 1.44 -14.53
CA GLY A 103 -2.13 2.49 -14.70
C GLY A 103 -1.18 2.23 -15.87
N ASN A 104 -0.77 0.99 -16.07
CA ASN A 104 0.08 0.58 -17.18
C ASN A 104 -0.57 0.80 -18.58
N MET A 105 -1.89 1.01 -18.65
CA MET A 105 -2.54 1.38 -19.91
C MET A 105 -2.25 2.84 -20.29
N LEU A 106 -1.90 3.69 -19.33
CA LEU A 106 -1.52 5.07 -19.56
C LEU A 106 -0.01 5.18 -19.76
N GLU A 107 0.73 4.77 -18.74
CA GLU A 107 2.19 4.78 -18.71
C GLU A 107 2.68 3.81 -17.63
N PRO A 108 3.69 2.93 -17.86
CA PRO A 108 4.20 1.99 -16.87
C PRO A 108 4.69 2.64 -15.57
N HIS A 109 5.05 3.92 -15.60
CA HIS A 109 5.51 4.69 -14.45
C HIS A 109 4.37 5.28 -13.60
N VAL A 110 3.10 5.11 -14.00
CA VAL A 110 1.93 5.53 -13.20
C VAL A 110 1.55 4.40 -12.25
N THR A 111 2.02 4.48 -11.01
CA THR A 111 1.86 3.42 -10.01
C THR A 111 1.23 3.95 -8.73
N PRO A 112 -0.05 3.68 -8.44
CA PRO A 112 -0.75 4.24 -7.27
C PRO A 112 -0.45 3.51 -5.94
N MET A 113 0.74 2.92 -5.79
CA MET A 113 1.11 2.10 -4.62
C MET A 113 1.14 2.90 -3.31
N VAL A 114 1.43 4.20 -3.38
CA VAL A 114 1.40 5.11 -2.23
C VAL A 114 0.01 5.17 -1.58
N MET A 115 -1.06 4.97 -2.35
CA MET A 115 -2.43 4.94 -1.85
C MET A 115 -2.62 3.88 -0.76
N ALA A 116 -2.21 2.64 -1.01
CA ALA A 116 -2.33 1.57 -0.03
C ALA A 116 -1.44 1.81 1.19
N ALA A 117 -0.21 2.29 1.00
CA ALA A 117 0.70 2.58 2.10
C ALA A 117 0.13 3.65 3.05
N LEU A 118 -0.45 4.72 2.51
CA LEU A 118 -1.08 5.77 3.31
C LEU A 118 -2.35 5.28 4.02
N LEU A 119 -3.23 4.53 3.33
CA LEU A 119 -4.44 3.97 3.94
C LEU A 119 -4.10 3.01 5.06
N ILE A 120 -3.14 2.10 4.87
CA ILE A 120 -2.70 1.17 5.92
C ILE A 120 -2.05 1.93 7.09
N ALA A 121 -1.28 3.01 6.80
CA ALA A 121 -0.66 3.81 7.86
C ALA A 121 -1.69 4.50 8.76
N GLU A 122 -2.78 5.00 8.18
CA GLU A 122 -3.84 5.71 8.89
C GLU A 122 -4.84 4.76 9.58
N LEU A 123 -5.24 3.67 8.89
CA LEU A 123 -6.26 2.74 9.39
C LEU A 123 -5.71 1.69 10.37
N VAL A 124 -4.44 1.31 10.25
CA VAL A 124 -3.83 0.22 11.01
C VAL A 124 -2.64 0.70 11.81
N ASN A 125 -1.48 0.82 11.21
CA ASN A 125 -0.29 1.39 11.83
C ASN A 125 0.84 1.61 10.80
N HIS A 126 1.79 2.48 11.15
CA HIS A 126 2.91 2.86 10.29
C HIS A 126 3.89 1.71 10.01
N LYS A 127 4.07 0.77 10.95
CA LYS A 127 4.99 -0.36 10.78
C LYS A 127 4.46 -1.36 9.75
N THR A 128 3.17 -1.68 9.82
CA THR A 128 2.49 -2.52 8.82
C THR A 128 2.49 -1.83 7.46
N ALA A 129 2.27 -0.51 7.41
CA ALA A 129 2.29 0.27 6.17
C ALA A 129 3.65 0.25 5.49
N LEU A 130 4.76 0.37 6.24
CA LEU A 130 6.10 0.25 5.69
C LEU A 130 6.36 -1.13 5.10
N ALA A 131 5.99 -2.20 5.80
CA ALA A 131 6.14 -3.56 5.30
C ALA A 131 5.27 -3.81 4.05
N ALA A 132 4.03 -3.33 4.05
CA ALA A 132 3.13 -3.37 2.90
C ALA A 132 3.71 -2.57 1.71
N GLY A 133 4.30 -1.39 1.96
CA GLY A 133 4.97 -0.59 0.94
C GLY A 133 6.15 -1.30 0.29
N VAL A 134 6.94 -2.05 1.06
CA VAL A 134 8.00 -2.91 0.50
C VAL A 134 7.42 -4.04 -0.35
N LEU A 135 6.38 -4.73 0.13
CA LEU A 135 5.70 -5.78 -0.63
C LEU A 135 5.17 -5.23 -1.97
N LEU A 136 4.44 -4.12 -1.93
CA LEU A 136 3.88 -3.48 -3.13
C LEU A 136 4.99 -2.99 -4.09
N GLY A 137 6.10 -2.50 -3.57
CA GLY A 137 7.27 -2.17 -4.37
C GLY A 137 7.85 -3.40 -5.10
N LEU A 138 7.97 -4.54 -4.41
CA LEU A 138 8.38 -5.79 -5.03
C LEU A 138 7.37 -6.24 -6.10
N GLU A 139 6.08 -6.18 -5.83
CA GLU A 139 5.04 -6.51 -6.81
C GLU A 139 5.11 -5.61 -8.05
N SER A 140 5.37 -4.31 -7.87
CA SER A 140 5.44 -3.36 -8.97
C SER A 140 6.52 -3.71 -10.00
N ALA A 141 7.59 -4.40 -9.60
CA ALA A 141 8.60 -4.90 -10.52
C ALA A 141 8.03 -5.89 -11.55
N VAL A 142 7.18 -6.81 -11.09
CA VAL A 142 6.51 -7.78 -11.98
C VAL A 142 5.47 -7.11 -12.85
N LEU A 143 4.70 -6.19 -12.25
CA LEU A 143 3.58 -5.54 -12.92
C LEU A 143 4.04 -4.52 -13.97
N ALA A 144 5.20 -3.88 -13.78
CA ALA A 144 5.77 -2.89 -14.69
C ALA A 144 6.81 -3.47 -15.66
N GLY A 145 7.23 -4.72 -15.50
CA GLY A 145 8.34 -5.34 -16.24
C GLY A 145 8.15 -5.47 -17.76
N GLY A 146 6.95 -5.26 -18.27
CA GLY A 146 6.68 -5.23 -19.71
C GLY A 146 7.04 -6.53 -20.42
N THR A 147 7.41 -6.40 -21.71
CA THR A 147 7.71 -7.54 -22.60
C THR A 147 9.04 -8.24 -22.28
N GLU A 148 9.91 -7.62 -21.52
CA GLU A 148 11.26 -8.12 -21.24
C GLU A 148 11.38 -8.88 -19.91
N GLY A 149 10.29 -8.94 -19.13
CA GLY A 149 10.23 -9.71 -17.87
C GLY A 149 10.59 -8.90 -16.61
N ILE A 150 10.83 -9.61 -15.50
CA ILE A 150 11.03 -9.04 -14.15
C ILE A 150 12.35 -8.26 -14.01
N LEU A 151 13.37 -8.56 -14.83
CA LEU A 151 14.71 -7.96 -14.72
C LEU A 151 14.95 -6.81 -15.70
N THR A 152 13.90 -6.10 -16.07
CA THR A 152 14.02 -4.92 -16.93
C THR A 152 14.44 -3.70 -16.13
N THR A 153 14.98 -2.71 -16.84
CA THR A 153 15.26 -1.40 -16.27
C THR A 153 14.02 -0.78 -15.64
N THR A 154 12.90 -0.81 -16.36
CA THR A 154 11.61 -0.27 -15.88
C THR A 154 11.15 -0.98 -14.60
N ALA A 155 11.23 -2.31 -14.55
CA ALA A 155 10.88 -3.09 -13.37
C ALA A 155 11.73 -2.68 -12.14
N THR A 156 13.04 -2.58 -12.32
CA THR A 156 13.97 -2.19 -11.25
C THR A 156 13.71 -0.76 -10.76
N VAL A 157 13.48 0.17 -11.70
CA VAL A 157 13.16 1.57 -11.37
C VAL A 157 11.86 1.64 -10.60
N MET A 158 10.82 0.94 -11.05
CA MET A 158 9.51 0.97 -10.39
C MET A 158 9.55 0.36 -9.00
N MET A 159 10.27 -0.74 -8.81
CA MET A 159 10.49 -1.31 -7.49
C MET A 159 11.13 -0.30 -6.54
N ALA A 160 12.26 0.27 -6.93
CA ALA A 160 13.00 1.21 -6.10
C ALA A 160 12.20 2.50 -5.83
N ALA A 161 11.57 3.07 -6.86
CA ALA A 161 10.77 4.28 -6.75
C ALA A 161 9.56 4.08 -5.85
N ASN A 162 8.82 2.96 -5.97
CA ASN A 162 7.65 2.69 -5.15
C ASN A 162 8.01 2.42 -3.69
N ILE A 163 9.08 1.68 -3.42
CA ILE A 163 9.58 1.48 -2.04
C ILE A 163 9.94 2.84 -1.42
N ALA A 164 10.67 3.68 -2.14
CA ALA A 164 11.06 5.00 -1.67
C ALA A 164 9.85 5.92 -1.45
N SER A 165 8.90 5.94 -2.40
CA SER A 165 7.67 6.73 -2.32
C SER A 165 6.81 6.30 -1.12
N CYS A 166 6.57 5.01 -0.95
CA CYS A 166 5.77 4.49 0.17
C CYS A 166 6.44 4.79 1.51
N ALA A 167 7.74 4.53 1.64
CA ALA A 167 8.47 4.79 2.87
C ALA A 167 8.46 6.29 3.24
N ALA A 168 8.79 7.16 2.30
CA ALA A 168 8.79 8.60 2.52
C ALA A 168 7.40 9.15 2.87
N SER A 169 6.35 8.67 2.19
CA SER A 169 4.95 9.03 2.50
C SER A 169 4.56 8.63 3.92
N VAL A 170 4.85 7.40 4.33
CA VAL A 170 4.52 6.90 5.68
C VAL A 170 5.30 7.66 6.76
N PHE A 171 6.58 7.98 6.53
CA PHE A 171 7.37 8.78 7.47
C PHE A 171 6.87 10.24 7.56
N ALA A 172 6.46 10.82 6.44
CA ALA A 172 5.89 12.16 6.42
C ALA A 172 4.54 12.21 7.15
N LEU A 173 3.66 11.22 6.91
CA LEU A 173 2.36 11.13 7.55
C LEU A 173 2.45 11.04 9.08
N LYS A 174 3.46 10.34 9.60
CA LYS A 174 3.71 10.26 11.06
C LYS A 174 3.85 11.63 11.74
N ARG A 175 4.25 12.66 11.00
CA ARG A 175 4.44 14.02 11.52
C ARG A 175 3.22 14.92 11.29
N ILE A 176 2.33 14.56 10.38
CA ILE A 176 1.26 15.42 9.88
C ILE A 176 -0.08 14.69 10.06
N ASN A 177 -0.66 14.77 11.25
CA ASN A 177 -1.91 14.08 11.62
C ASN A 177 -3.17 14.89 11.22
N THR A 178 -3.28 15.30 9.96
CA THR A 178 -4.45 16.03 9.43
C THR A 178 -4.86 15.44 8.09
N ARG A 179 -6.14 15.57 7.69
CA ARG A 179 -6.60 15.08 6.37
C ARG A 179 -5.85 15.75 5.21
N GLY A 180 -5.61 17.06 5.28
CA GLY A 180 -4.77 17.77 4.31
C GLY A 180 -3.30 17.32 4.33
N GLY A 181 -2.83 16.80 5.48
CA GLY A 181 -1.50 16.23 5.64
C GLY A 181 -1.24 14.97 4.79
N MET A 182 -2.30 14.21 4.44
CA MET A 182 -2.17 13.04 3.56
C MET A 182 -1.71 13.43 2.15
N ILE A 183 -2.24 14.53 1.61
CA ILE A 183 -1.83 15.07 0.31
C ILE A 183 -0.38 15.55 0.38
N ALA A 184 0.01 16.22 1.48
CA ALA A 184 1.38 16.66 1.67
C ALA A 184 2.34 15.47 1.83
N ALA A 185 1.94 14.43 2.58
CA ALA A 185 2.72 13.22 2.75
C ALA A 185 2.89 12.45 1.43
N SER A 186 1.85 12.35 0.61
CA SER A 186 1.94 11.75 -0.72
C SER A 186 2.83 12.56 -1.67
N GLY A 187 2.79 13.89 -1.56
CA GLY A 187 3.70 14.77 -2.32
C GLY A 187 5.16 14.57 -1.97
N ILE A 188 5.48 14.44 -0.66
CA ILE A 188 6.84 14.13 -0.19
C ILE A 188 7.27 12.75 -0.68
N GLY A 189 6.39 11.75 -0.59
CA GLY A 189 6.67 10.42 -1.12
C GLY A 189 6.87 10.43 -2.64
N GLY A 190 6.00 11.12 -3.36
CA GLY A 190 6.13 11.29 -4.82
C GLY A 190 7.43 11.96 -5.23
N ALA A 191 7.87 12.99 -4.48
CA ALA A 191 9.15 13.65 -4.71
C ALA A 191 10.34 12.68 -4.47
N ALA A 192 10.28 11.86 -3.41
CA ALA A 192 11.30 10.85 -3.14
C ALA A 192 11.37 9.80 -4.26
N GLY A 193 10.22 9.25 -4.71
CA GLY A 193 10.18 8.31 -5.81
C GLY A 193 10.62 8.91 -7.14
N ALA A 194 10.20 10.14 -7.44
CA ALA A 194 10.64 10.87 -8.63
C ALA A 194 12.15 11.09 -8.63
N ALA A 195 12.73 11.43 -7.47
CA ALA A 195 14.20 11.59 -7.33
C ALA A 195 14.92 10.27 -7.59
N VAL A 196 14.43 9.15 -7.05
CA VAL A 196 15.01 7.81 -7.32
C VAL A 196 14.91 7.47 -8.80
N THR A 197 13.74 7.67 -9.40
CA THR A 197 13.52 7.46 -10.84
C THR A 197 14.51 8.28 -11.66
N ALA A 198 14.58 9.59 -11.40
CA ALA A 198 15.50 10.48 -12.10
C ALA A 198 16.96 10.04 -11.92
N ALA A 199 17.40 9.70 -10.70
CA ALA A 199 18.76 9.26 -10.44
C ALA A 199 19.14 8.02 -11.25
N ILE A 200 18.26 7.01 -11.31
CA ILE A 200 18.53 5.78 -12.08
C ILE A 200 18.58 6.08 -13.58
N TYR A 201 17.61 6.85 -14.12
CA TYR A 201 17.62 7.18 -15.56
C TYR A 201 18.79 8.09 -15.97
N ILE A 202 19.24 8.99 -15.09
CA ILE A 202 20.49 9.76 -15.30
C ILE A 202 21.69 8.80 -15.39
N ALA A 203 21.79 7.83 -14.47
CA ALA A 203 22.87 6.85 -14.48
C ALA A 203 22.87 5.96 -15.74
N LEU A 204 21.72 5.76 -16.35
CA LEU A 204 21.55 5.01 -17.59
C LEU A 204 21.75 5.86 -18.86
N GLY A 205 22.01 7.16 -18.72
CA GLY A 205 22.22 8.06 -19.86
C GLY A 205 20.96 8.42 -20.64
N ALA A 206 19.78 8.33 -20.01
CA ALA A 206 18.52 8.69 -20.62
C ALA A 206 18.47 10.20 -20.97
N THR A 207 17.62 10.56 -21.93
CA THR A 207 17.45 11.96 -22.29
C THR A 207 16.72 12.75 -21.21
N VAL A 208 16.99 14.06 -21.12
CA VAL A 208 16.32 14.94 -20.15
C VAL A 208 14.79 14.87 -20.26
N ARG A 209 14.27 14.71 -21.47
CA ARG A 209 12.83 14.58 -21.72
C ARG A 209 12.27 13.29 -21.08
N GLU A 210 12.93 12.17 -21.25
CA GLU A 210 12.52 10.88 -20.65
C GLU A 210 12.57 10.97 -19.13
N ILE A 211 13.64 11.50 -18.56
CA ILE A 211 13.80 11.68 -17.12
C ILE A 211 12.65 12.49 -16.52
N LEU A 212 12.35 13.65 -17.12
CA LEU A 212 11.25 14.52 -16.66
C LEU A 212 9.89 13.86 -16.81
N THR A 213 9.66 13.13 -17.92
CA THR A 213 8.40 12.43 -18.14
C THR A 213 8.18 11.34 -17.09
N TYR A 214 9.15 10.46 -16.90
CA TYR A 214 9.00 9.33 -15.97
C TYR A 214 8.97 9.75 -14.51
N ALA A 215 9.84 10.67 -14.09
CA ALA A 215 9.80 11.25 -12.75
C ALA A 215 8.50 12.01 -12.50
N GLY A 216 7.99 12.73 -13.51
CA GLY A 216 6.71 13.43 -13.47
C GLY A 216 5.53 12.48 -13.31
N CYS A 217 5.52 11.33 -14.01
CA CYS A 217 4.49 10.30 -13.85
C CYS A 217 4.45 9.72 -12.43
N VAL A 218 5.62 9.43 -11.83
CA VAL A 218 5.72 8.94 -10.45
C VAL A 218 5.19 9.97 -9.46
N LEU A 219 5.59 11.24 -9.60
CA LEU A 219 5.12 12.34 -8.75
C LEU A 219 3.60 12.53 -8.87
N PHE A 220 3.09 12.58 -10.11
CA PHE A 220 1.65 12.71 -10.39
C PHE A 220 0.86 11.56 -9.76
N SER A 221 1.31 10.32 -9.96
CA SER A 221 0.66 9.14 -9.40
C SER A 221 0.59 9.18 -7.86
N ALA A 222 1.66 9.62 -7.20
CA ALA A 222 1.67 9.77 -5.75
C ALA A 222 0.71 10.87 -5.26
N LEU A 223 0.67 12.03 -5.92
CA LEU A 223 -0.27 13.10 -5.60
C LEU A 223 -1.72 12.65 -5.80
N PHE A 224 -2.00 11.98 -6.91
CA PHE A 224 -3.32 11.39 -7.17
C PHE A 224 -3.70 10.38 -6.08
N SER A 225 -2.76 9.54 -5.64
CA SER A 225 -2.95 8.62 -4.52
C SER A 225 -3.34 9.35 -3.23
N GLY A 226 -2.70 10.46 -2.90
CA GLY A 226 -3.02 11.27 -1.72
C GLY A 226 -4.42 11.89 -1.77
N LEU A 227 -4.83 12.39 -2.94
CA LEU A 227 -6.20 12.89 -3.16
C LEU A 227 -7.23 11.78 -2.97
N PHE A 228 -6.98 10.62 -3.57
CA PHE A 228 -7.88 9.47 -3.48
C PHE A 228 -7.99 8.94 -2.04
N VAL A 229 -6.87 8.85 -1.31
CA VAL A 229 -6.86 8.47 0.11
C VAL A 229 -7.73 9.41 0.93
N THR A 230 -7.53 10.71 0.78
CA THR A 230 -8.29 11.73 1.53
C THR A 230 -9.79 11.63 1.27
N GLY A 231 -10.19 11.38 0.01
CA GLY A 231 -11.60 11.22 -0.35
C GLY A 231 -12.21 9.89 0.10
N SER A 232 -11.45 8.79 0.04
CA SER A 232 -11.94 7.45 0.36
C SER A 232 -11.90 7.14 1.87
N LEU A 233 -11.13 7.88 2.67
CA LEU A 233 -10.93 7.58 4.08
C LEU A 233 -12.25 7.48 4.86
N THR A 234 -13.19 8.39 4.61
CA THR A 234 -14.52 8.39 5.25
C THR A 234 -15.28 7.08 4.97
N ILE A 235 -15.17 6.56 3.74
CA ILE A 235 -15.80 5.28 3.37
C ILE A 235 -15.19 4.12 4.18
N TRP A 236 -13.87 4.11 4.35
CA TRP A 236 -13.17 3.10 5.14
C TRP A 236 -13.51 3.21 6.63
N GLU A 237 -13.59 4.43 7.17
CA GLU A 237 -14.00 4.69 8.55
C GLU A 237 -15.40 4.16 8.85
N GLU A 238 -16.36 4.40 7.94
CA GLU A 238 -17.75 3.92 8.08
C GLU A 238 -17.86 2.41 7.88
N LEU A 239 -17.22 1.86 6.85
CA LEU A 239 -17.28 0.44 6.51
C LEU A 239 -16.74 -0.45 7.65
N PHE A 240 -15.69 0.02 8.30
CA PHE A 240 -15.01 -0.74 9.34
C PHE A 240 -15.27 -0.23 10.75
N ASP A 241 -16.12 0.78 10.92
CA ASP A 241 -16.42 1.41 12.22
C ASP A 241 -15.14 1.68 13.03
N ILE A 242 -14.27 2.54 12.48
CA ILE A 242 -12.97 2.92 13.07
C ILE A 242 -12.90 4.44 13.15
N ALA A 243 -12.42 4.93 14.29
CA ALA A 243 -12.03 6.34 14.43
C ALA A 243 -10.54 6.49 14.12
N THR A 244 -10.22 7.12 12.99
CA THR A 244 -8.83 7.41 12.62
C THR A 244 -8.25 8.56 13.44
N PRO A 245 -6.92 8.69 13.58
CA PRO A 245 -6.28 9.83 14.22
C PRO A 245 -6.69 11.17 13.61
N ALA A 246 -6.88 11.22 12.29
CA ALA A 246 -7.34 12.42 11.59
C ALA A 246 -8.77 12.81 12.03
N ARG A 247 -9.70 11.85 12.14
CA ARG A 247 -11.07 12.07 12.61
C ARG A 247 -11.11 12.50 14.08
N LEU A 248 -10.28 11.89 14.92
CA LEU A 248 -10.16 12.28 16.33
C LEU A 248 -9.69 13.74 16.46
N ASN A 249 -8.68 14.13 15.68
CA ASN A 249 -8.20 15.53 15.68
C ASN A 249 -9.26 16.53 15.18
N GLU A 250 -10.08 16.15 14.20
CA GLU A 250 -11.20 16.98 13.74
C GLU A 250 -12.28 17.15 14.84
N LEU A 251 -12.58 16.08 15.56
CA LEU A 251 -13.56 16.12 16.66
C LEU A 251 -13.05 16.91 17.87
N LEU A 252 -11.75 16.87 18.14
CA LEU A 252 -11.10 17.63 19.23
C LEU A 252 -10.86 19.11 18.89
N ASN A 253 -11.08 19.50 17.63
CA ASN A 253 -10.90 20.89 17.23
C ASN A 253 -11.96 21.77 17.88
N THR A 254 -11.53 22.74 18.69
CA THR A 254 -12.37 23.71 19.42
C THR A 254 -13.28 24.55 18.51
N GLY A 255 -13.09 24.47 17.20
CA GLY A 255 -14.00 25.03 16.20
C GLY A 255 -15.32 24.27 16.05
N ASN A 256 -15.43 23.05 16.57
CA ASN A 256 -16.64 22.23 16.49
C ASN A 256 -17.78 22.89 17.31
N PRO A 257 -18.96 23.17 16.70
CA PRO A 257 -20.06 23.83 17.38
C PRO A 257 -20.55 23.09 18.64
N LEU A 258 -20.46 21.74 18.65
CA LEU A 258 -20.82 20.93 19.82
C LEU A 258 -19.84 21.11 20.98
N LEU A 259 -18.53 21.19 20.70
CA LEU A 259 -17.54 21.47 21.75
C LEU A 259 -17.67 22.91 22.30
N LYS A 260 -17.96 23.87 21.42
CA LYS A 260 -18.28 25.26 21.89
C LYS A 260 -19.48 25.27 22.80
N GLN A 261 -20.53 24.54 22.47
CA GLN A 261 -21.73 24.46 23.29
C GLN A 261 -21.44 23.79 24.65
N LEU A 262 -20.69 22.69 24.68
CA LEU A 262 -20.23 22.04 25.91
C LEU A 262 -19.34 22.96 26.79
N MET A 263 -18.45 23.74 26.18
CA MET A 263 -17.62 24.71 26.89
C MET A 263 -18.44 25.87 27.46
N TYR A 264 -19.58 26.24 26.85
CA TYR A 264 -20.51 27.21 27.37
C TYR A 264 -21.38 26.65 28.52
N ASP A 265 -21.81 25.39 28.40
CA ASP A 265 -22.71 24.74 29.38
C ASP A 265 -21.96 24.20 30.60
N ALA A 266 -20.64 23.95 30.52
CA ALA A 266 -19.79 23.49 31.63
C ALA A 266 -18.45 24.26 31.68
N PRO A 267 -18.46 25.58 32.03
CA PRO A 267 -17.22 26.33 32.17
C PRO A 267 -16.45 25.86 33.42
N GLY A 268 -15.36 25.09 33.22
CA GLY A 268 -14.44 24.75 34.31
C GLY A 268 -14.28 23.28 34.64
N THR A 269 -14.62 22.35 33.73
CA THR A 269 -14.24 20.92 33.81
C THR A 269 -13.07 20.61 32.88
#